data_bd24b5a626eefd23b7c9896ccf5a2cb3
#
_entry.id   bd24b5a626eefd23b7c9896ccf5a2cb3
#
_cell.length_a   1.000
_cell.length_b   1.000
_cell.length_c   1.000
_cell.angle_alpha   90.00
_cell.angle_beta   90.00
_cell.angle_gamma   90.00
#
_symmetry.space_group_name_H-M   'P 1'
#
loop_
_entity.id
_entity.type
_entity.pdbx_description
1 polymer ?
#
loop_
_entity_poly.entity_id
_entity_poly.type
_entity_poly.pdbx_seq_one_letter_code
_entity_poly.pdbx_strand_id
1 'polypeptide(L)'
;LASYLVYVRQSAIPMNQFTQQMNFILAALSGAERIFEMMEEETEVDRGTVTLCPVESDGTALKEVSGYSGHFAWKKQEKGREVLVPLNGDVRFEHVVFGYRRDRKILNGISLYAKPGQKIAFVGSTGAGKTTIINLINRFYEIESGRITYDGIDIREIKKDDLRRSMAMVIQDTHLF
;
A
#
# COMPACT_ATOMS: atom_id res chain seq x y z
N LEU A 1 14.93 52.99 46.17
CA LEU A 1 15.63 51.77 45.76
C LEU A 1 14.66 50.58 45.70
N ALA A 2 13.84 50.32 46.74
CA ALA A 2 12.92 49.19 46.80
C ALA A 2 11.88 49.21 45.69
N SER A 3 11.26 50.36 45.40
CA SER A 3 10.29 50.52 44.32
C SER A 3 10.88 50.25 42.93
N TYR A 4 12.12 50.66 42.69
CA TYR A 4 12.82 50.41 41.45
C TYR A 4 13.04 48.91 41.17
N LEU A 5 13.45 48.14 42.20
CA LEU A 5 13.63 46.69 42.11
C LEU A 5 12.32 45.97 41.83
N VAL A 6 11.21 46.44 42.40
CA VAL A 6 9.88 45.89 42.11
C VAL A 6 9.48 46.09 40.64
N TYR A 7 9.70 47.29 40.07
CA TYR A 7 9.38 47.58 38.65
C TYR A 7 10.25 46.78 37.69
N VAL A 8 11.55 46.67 37.98
CA VAL A 8 12.43 45.81 37.17
C VAL A 8 11.99 44.38 37.16
N ARG A 9 11.62 43.83 38.33
CA ARG A 9 11.12 42.46 38.46
C ARG A 9 9.77 42.26 37.74
N GLN A 10 8.86 43.22 37.86
CA GLN A 10 7.58 43.17 37.16
C GLN A 10 7.72 43.27 35.63
N SER A 11 8.70 43.97 35.13
CA SER A 11 8.99 44.04 33.69
C SER A 11 9.59 42.76 33.13
N ALA A 12 10.30 41.99 33.94
CA ALA A 12 10.86 40.69 33.51
C ALA A 12 9.80 39.60 33.30
N ILE A 13 8.69 39.65 34.03
CA ILE A 13 7.61 38.63 33.96
C ILE A 13 6.98 38.58 32.56
N PRO A 14 6.53 39.71 31.94
CA PRO A 14 5.99 39.69 30.59
C PRO A 14 6.98 39.22 29.53
N MET A 15 8.24 39.50 29.70
CA MET A 15 9.30 39.08 28.76
C MET A 15 9.46 37.55 28.79
N ASN A 16 9.45 36.94 29.96
CA ASN A 16 9.48 35.48 30.08
C ASN A 16 8.22 34.82 29.49
N GLN A 17 7.05 35.41 29.74
CA GLN A 17 5.80 34.92 29.16
C GLN A 17 5.81 35.02 27.62
N PHE A 18 6.31 36.12 27.08
CA PHE A 18 6.45 36.27 25.64
C PHE A 18 7.36 35.18 25.04
N THR A 19 8.54 34.96 25.68
CA THR A 19 9.46 33.90 25.21
C THR A 19 8.80 32.49 25.24
N GLN A 20 8.05 32.19 26.29
CA GLN A 20 7.34 30.93 26.38
C GLN A 20 6.27 30.80 25.29
N GLN A 21 5.52 31.88 25.03
CA GLN A 21 4.51 31.89 23.95
C GLN A 21 5.15 31.74 22.56
N MET A 22 6.28 32.38 22.32
CA MET A 22 7.03 32.21 21.07
C MET A 22 7.49 30.77 20.86
N ASN A 23 8.00 30.10 21.90
CA ASN A 23 8.36 28.70 21.83
C ASN A 23 7.17 27.79 21.53
N PHE A 24 6.01 28.09 22.12
CA PHE A 24 4.77 27.35 21.83
C PHE A 24 4.34 27.53 20.38
N ILE A 25 4.37 28.75 19.85
CA ILE A 25 4.04 29.04 18.44
C ILE A 25 5.01 28.29 17.50
N LEU A 26 6.31 28.32 17.78
CA LEU A 26 7.30 27.61 16.97
C LEU A 26 7.06 26.09 16.97
N ALA A 27 6.74 25.52 18.12
CA ALA A 27 6.39 24.10 18.22
C ALA A 27 5.12 23.76 17.44
N ALA A 28 4.10 24.62 17.53
CA ALA A 28 2.86 24.46 16.76
C ALA A 28 3.07 24.57 15.25
N LEU A 29 3.91 25.53 14.79
CA LEU A 29 4.28 25.66 13.39
C LEU A 29 5.02 24.44 12.87
N SER A 30 6.00 23.94 13.64
CA SER A 30 6.71 22.70 13.25
C SER A 30 5.78 21.48 13.18
N GLY A 31 4.78 21.41 14.06
CA GLY A 31 3.74 20.37 13.98
C GLY A 31 2.85 20.52 12.74
N ALA A 32 2.46 21.76 12.43
CA ALA A 32 1.66 22.07 11.25
C ALA A 32 2.41 21.76 9.94
N GLU A 33 3.70 22.10 9.86
CA GLU A 33 4.56 21.82 8.71
C GLU A 33 4.55 20.32 8.38
N ARG A 34 4.73 19.45 9.38
CA ARG A 34 4.69 17.99 9.17
C ARG A 34 3.31 17.48 8.68
N ILE A 35 2.23 18.11 9.15
CA ILE A 35 0.88 17.77 8.69
C ILE A 35 0.71 18.19 7.24
N PHE A 36 1.14 19.40 6.86
CA PHE A 36 1.06 19.86 5.48
C PHE A 36 1.94 19.05 4.54
N GLU A 37 3.17 18.72 4.92
CA GLU A 37 4.02 17.81 4.14
C GLU A 37 3.31 16.47 3.87
N MET A 38 2.65 15.89 4.87
CA MET A 38 1.89 14.65 4.69
C MET A 38 0.65 14.82 3.80
N MET A 39 -0.01 15.99 3.84
CA MET A 39 -1.16 16.31 3.00
C MET A 39 -0.78 16.62 1.54
N GLU A 40 0.44 17.10 1.31
CA GLU A 40 0.99 17.40 -0.01
C GLU A 40 1.61 16.18 -0.71
N GLU A 41 1.77 15.06 0.02
CA GLU A 41 2.24 13.81 -0.60
C GLU A 41 1.33 13.40 -1.75
N GLU A 42 1.96 13.07 -2.88
CA GLU A 42 1.23 12.64 -4.07
C GLU A 42 0.49 11.33 -3.81
N THR A 43 -0.77 11.29 -4.18
CA THR A 43 -1.57 10.06 -4.09
C THR A 43 -0.99 8.98 -4.99
N GLU A 44 -1.09 7.73 -4.53
CA GLU A 44 -0.61 6.58 -5.29
C GLU A 44 -1.26 6.52 -6.69
N VAL A 45 -0.43 6.51 -7.73
CA VAL A 45 -0.93 6.40 -9.11
C VAL A 45 -1.45 5.00 -9.36
N ASP A 46 -2.74 4.90 -9.71
CA ASP A 46 -3.37 3.65 -10.17
C ASP A 46 -3.87 3.80 -11.61
N ARG A 47 -3.32 2.97 -12.49
CA ARG A 47 -3.72 2.89 -13.91
C ARG A 47 -4.45 1.59 -14.23
N GLY A 48 -4.82 0.82 -13.20
CA GLY A 48 -5.57 -0.41 -13.36
C GLY A 48 -6.98 -0.15 -13.90
N THR A 49 -7.43 -1.03 -14.78
CA THR A 49 -8.78 -0.98 -15.38
C THR A 49 -9.62 -2.18 -14.98
N VAL A 50 -8.97 -3.27 -14.55
CA VAL A 50 -9.63 -4.49 -14.10
C VAL A 50 -10.11 -4.31 -12.67
N THR A 51 -11.36 -4.64 -12.42
CA THR A 51 -12.03 -4.48 -11.12
C THR A 51 -12.48 -5.83 -10.56
N LEU A 52 -12.62 -5.91 -9.24
CA LEU A 52 -13.17 -7.08 -8.55
C LEU A 52 -14.69 -6.91 -8.38
N CYS A 53 -15.46 -7.88 -8.80
CA CYS A 53 -16.91 -7.88 -8.62
C CYS A 53 -17.42 -9.20 -8.02
N PRO A 54 -18.50 -9.15 -7.23
CA PRO A 54 -19.18 -10.36 -6.76
C PRO A 54 -19.93 -11.04 -7.92
N VAL A 55 -19.87 -12.38 -7.95
CA VAL A 55 -20.47 -13.16 -9.03
C VAL A 55 -21.22 -14.37 -8.50
N GLU A 56 -22.20 -14.81 -9.27
CA GLU A 56 -22.84 -16.11 -9.12
C GLU A 56 -22.57 -16.95 -10.37
N SER A 57 -22.49 -18.29 -10.19
CA SER A 57 -22.33 -19.24 -11.27
C SER A 57 -23.60 -20.04 -11.42
N ASP A 58 -24.15 -20.10 -12.62
CA ASP A 58 -25.27 -20.99 -12.98
C ASP A 58 -24.79 -22.34 -13.54
N GLY A 59 -23.49 -22.65 -13.37
CA GLY A 59 -22.85 -23.87 -13.88
C GLY A 59 -22.30 -23.76 -15.29
N THR A 60 -22.66 -22.72 -16.04
CA THR A 60 -22.19 -22.48 -17.42
C THR A 60 -21.50 -21.16 -17.61
N ALA A 61 -21.91 -20.12 -16.86
CA ALA A 61 -21.34 -18.79 -16.96
C ALA A 61 -21.33 -18.11 -15.60
N LEU A 62 -20.39 -17.16 -15.44
CA LEU A 62 -20.37 -16.24 -14.32
C LEU A 62 -21.23 -15.02 -14.66
N LYS A 63 -22.04 -14.58 -13.69
CA LYS A 63 -22.85 -13.37 -13.77
C LYS A 63 -22.53 -12.47 -12.61
N GLU A 64 -22.29 -11.19 -12.88
CA GLU A 64 -22.14 -10.17 -11.84
C GLU A 64 -23.47 -9.99 -11.10
N VAL A 65 -23.40 -9.90 -9.77
CA VAL A 65 -24.56 -9.71 -8.91
C VAL A 65 -24.37 -8.50 -8.00
N SER A 66 -25.48 -7.89 -7.61
CA SER A 66 -25.48 -6.80 -6.64
C SER A 66 -25.57 -7.41 -5.24
N GLY A 67 -24.47 -7.33 -4.47
CA GLY A 67 -24.42 -7.85 -3.10
C GLY A 67 -23.35 -8.90 -2.89
N TYR A 68 -23.27 -9.43 -1.66
CA TYR A 68 -22.28 -10.42 -1.29
C TYR A 68 -22.76 -11.84 -1.70
N SER A 69 -22.03 -12.47 -2.62
CA SER A 69 -22.32 -13.84 -3.11
C SER A 69 -21.39 -14.91 -2.56
N GLY A 70 -20.31 -14.50 -1.87
CA GLY A 70 -19.24 -15.40 -1.43
C GLY A 70 -18.24 -15.77 -2.53
N HIS A 71 -18.51 -15.45 -3.79
CA HIS A 71 -17.65 -15.68 -4.94
C HIS A 71 -17.36 -14.37 -5.65
N PHE A 72 -16.11 -14.24 -6.16
CA PHE A 72 -15.65 -13.03 -6.82
C PHE A 72 -15.01 -13.38 -8.17
N ALA A 73 -15.01 -12.41 -9.07
CA ALA A 73 -14.33 -12.49 -10.36
C ALA A 73 -13.67 -11.14 -10.70
N TRP A 74 -12.64 -11.22 -11.52
CA TRP A 74 -12.01 -10.07 -12.15
C TRP A 74 -12.85 -9.70 -13.38
N LYS A 75 -13.33 -8.45 -13.39
CA LYS A 75 -14.06 -7.86 -14.51
C LYS A 75 -13.09 -7.08 -15.37
N LYS A 76 -12.82 -7.55 -16.59
CA LYS A 76 -11.94 -6.89 -17.54
C LYS A 76 -12.62 -6.63 -18.87
N GLN A 77 -12.17 -5.63 -19.58
CA GLN A 77 -12.56 -5.35 -20.96
C GLN A 77 -11.61 -6.07 -21.93
N GLU A 78 -12.15 -6.93 -22.79
CA GLU A 78 -11.37 -7.58 -23.84
C GLU A 78 -12.08 -7.44 -25.17
N LYS A 79 -11.42 -6.78 -26.14
CA LYS A 79 -11.98 -6.52 -27.50
C LYS A 79 -13.38 -5.87 -27.47
N GLY A 80 -13.62 -4.95 -26.51
CA GLY A 80 -14.90 -4.25 -26.37
C GLY A 80 -16.02 -5.06 -25.72
N ARG A 81 -15.69 -6.23 -25.14
CA ARG A 81 -16.62 -7.05 -24.35
C ARG A 81 -16.15 -7.18 -22.91
N GLU A 82 -17.08 -7.21 -21.99
CA GLU A 82 -16.80 -7.54 -20.60
C GLU A 82 -16.56 -9.05 -20.46
N VAL A 83 -15.46 -9.40 -19.83
CA VAL A 83 -15.08 -10.79 -19.51
C VAL A 83 -14.89 -10.91 -18.01
N LEU A 84 -15.51 -11.93 -17.42
CA LEU A 84 -15.35 -12.27 -16.01
C LEU A 84 -14.37 -13.44 -15.88
N VAL A 85 -13.28 -13.22 -15.15
CA VAL A 85 -12.27 -14.24 -14.82
C VAL A 85 -12.44 -14.61 -13.36
N PRO A 86 -12.74 -15.87 -13.01
CA PRO A 86 -12.96 -16.25 -11.61
C PRO A 86 -11.73 -15.97 -10.74
N LEU A 87 -11.96 -15.48 -9.52
CA LEU A 87 -10.92 -15.30 -8.52
C LEU A 87 -10.56 -16.66 -7.91
N ASN A 88 -9.46 -17.24 -8.34
CA ASN A 88 -8.98 -18.54 -7.89
C ASN A 88 -7.73 -18.46 -7.01
N GLY A 89 -6.94 -17.39 -7.17
CA GLY A 89 -5.70 -17.21 -6.43
C GLY A 89 -4.47 -17.85 -7.09
N ASP A 90 -4.43 -17.98 -8.41
CA ASP A 90 -3.22 -18.38 -9.17
C ASP A 90 -2.28 -17.17 -9.30
N VAL A 91 -1.13 -17.22 -8.62
CA VAL A 91 -0.13 -16.16 -8.66
C VAL A 91 1.12 -16.67 -9.36
N ARG A 92 1.65 -15.88 -10.30
CA ARG A 92 2.87 -16.22 -11.02
C ARG A 92 3.81 -15.04 -11.14
N PHE A 93 5.09 -15.30 -10.93
CA PHE A 93 6.21 -14.40 -11.20
C PHE A 93 6.99 -14.97 -12.37
N GLU A 94 7.28 -14.14 -13.36
CA GLU A 94 8.00 -14.50 -14.56
C GLU A 94 9.19 -13.56 -14.72
N HIS A 95 10.40 -14.05 -14.48
CA HIS A 95 11.67 -13.32 -14.61
C HIS A 95 11.67 -11.95 -13.91
N VAL A 96 11.09 -11.87 -12.71
CA VAL A 96 10.91 -10.61 -12.00
C VAL A 96 12.23 -10.09 -11.43
N VAL A 97 12.55 -8.85 -11.79
CA VAL A 97 13.68 -8.09 -11.27
C VAL A 97 13.14 -6.92 -10.47
N PHE A 98 13.66 -6.75 -9.25
CA PHE A 98 13.25 -5.67 -8.36
C PHE A 98 14.34 -5.27 -7.37
N GLY A 99 14.43 -3.98 -7.07
CA GLY A 99 15.22 -3.40 -5.99
C GLY A 99 14.55 -2.14 -5.43
N TYR A 100 14.61 -1.93 -4.12
CA TYR A 100 14.12 -0.69 -3.51
C TYR A 100 14.98 0.54 -3.88
N ARG A 101 16.20 0.28 -4.34
CA ARG A 101 17.14 1.28 -4.82
C ARG A 101 17.71 0.82 -6.16
N ARG A 102 17.96 1.75 -7.05
CA ARG A 102 18.48 1.46 -8.41
C ARG A 102 19.85 0.76 -8.42
N ASP A 103 20.65 1.03 -7.38
CA ASP A 103 22.01 0.49 -7.22
C ASP A 103 22.04 -0.92 -6.58
N ARG A 104 20.91 -1.40 -6.02
CA ARG A 104 20.85 -2.68 -5.33
C ARG A 104 19.59 -3.46 -5.67
N LYS A 105 19.75 -4.52 -6.46
CA LYS A 105 18.68 -5.47 -6.75
C LYS A 105 18.53 -6.48 -5.63
N ILE A 106 17.30 -6.77 -5.26
CA ILE A 106 16.93 -7.77 -4.24
C ILE A 106 16.40 -9.02 -4.91
N LEU A 107 15.61 -8.89 -5.96
CA LEU A 107 15.15 -9.99 -6.78
C LEU A 107 15.81 -9.85 -8.16
N ASN A 108 16.44 -10.93 -8.63
CA ASN A 108 17.19 -10.91 -9.87
C ASN A 108 16.70 -12.01 -10.82
N GLY A 109 15.62 -11.73 -11.55
CA GLY A 109 15.05 -12.62 -12.54
C GLY A 109 14.35 -13.84 -11.92
N ILE A 110 13.68 -13.68 -10.80
CA ILE A 110 13.00 -14.80 -10.14
C ILE A 110 11.72 -15.21 -10.89
N SER A 111 11.52 -16.53 -10.96
CA SER A 111 10.28 -17.13 -11.44
C SER A 111 9.75 -18.09 -10.40
N LEU A 112 8.47 -17.92 -10.04
CA LEU A 112 7.77 -18.78 -9.09
C LEU A 112 6.27 -18.79 -9.39
N TYR A 113 5.59 -19.77 -8.87
CA TYR A 113 4.14 -19.84 -8.98
C TYR A 113 3.50 -20.40 -7.70
N ALA A 114 2.27 -19.99 -7.46
CA ALA A 114 1.37 -20.55 -6.47
C ALA A 114 0.03 -20.85 -7.14
N LYS A 115 -0.34 -22.13 -7.22
CA LYS A 115 -1.63 -22.56 -7.77
C LYS A 115 -2.75 -22.35 -6.75
N PRO A 116 -4.02 -22.27 -7.19
CA PRO A 116 -5.18 -22.19 -6.30
C PRO A 116 -5.13 -23.23 -5.17
N GLY A 117 -5.34 -22.80 -3.93
CA GLY A 117 -5.30 -23.64 -2.75
C GLY A 117 -3.92 -24.13 -2.30
N GLN A 118 -2.84 -23.82 -3.02
CA GLN A 118 -1.49 -24.22 -2.67
C GLN A 118 -0.94 -23.35 -1.54
N LYS A 119 -0.30 -23.97 -0.54
CA LYS A 119 0.46 -23.29 0.51
C LYS A 119 1.94 -23.23 0.11
N ILE A 120 2.49 -22.03 0.07
CA ILE A 120 3.90 -21.76 -0.26
C ILE A 120 4.62 -21.21 0.97
N ALA A 121 5.78 -21.80 1.29
CA ALA A 121 6.66 -21.28 2.33
C ALA A 121 7.96 -20.73 1.70
N PHE A 122 8.27 -19.46 1.98
CA PHE A 122 9.54 -18.86 1.62
C PHE A 122 10.55 -19.02 2.75
N VAL A 123 11.65 -19.69 2.49
CA VAL A 123 12.72 -19.94 3.45
C VAL A 123 14.00 -19.25 2.98
N GLY A 124 14.73 -18.66 3.90
CA GLY A 124 15.99 -17.96 3.61
C GLY A 124 16.38 -17.00 4.74
N SER A 125 17.64 -16.53 4.69
CA SER A 125 18.18 -15.56 5.64
C SER A 125 17.43 -14.23 5.62
N THR A 126 17.65 -13.38 6.63
CA THR A 126 17.17 -12.01 6.65
C THR A 126 17.73 -11.25 5.44
N GLY A 127 16.87 -10.50 4.74
CA GLY A 127 17.26 -9.80 3.51
C GLY A 127 17.21 -10.62 2.23
N ALA A 128 16.84 -11.91 2.26
CA ALA A 128 16.71 -12.77 1.07
C ALA A 128 15.52 -12.41 0.15
N GLY A 129 14.77 -11.36 0.44
CA GLY A 129 13.65 -10.91 -0.41
C GLY A 129 12.28 -11.54 -0.11
N LYS A 130 12.12 -12.30 0.98
CA LYS A 130 10.82 -12.93 1.33
C LYS A 130 9.69 -11.93 1.47
N THR A 131 9.88 -10.90 2.27
CA THR A 131 8.90 -9.81 2.46
C THR A 131 8.72 -9.00 1.18
N THR A 132 9.76 -8.88 0.37
CA THR A 132 9.70 -8.19 -0.93
C THR A 132 8.71 -8.86 -1.87
N ILE A 133 8.68 -10.20 -1.92
CA ILE A 133 7.72 -10.94 -2.74
C ILE A 133 6.27 -10.60 -2.33
N ILE A 134 5.98 -10.58 -1.02
CA ILE A 134 4.67 -10.22 -0.49
C ILE A 134 4.30 -8.78 -0.85
N ASN A 135 5.24 -7.84 -0.72
CA ASN A 135 5.03 -6.44 -1.06
C ASN A 135 4.74 -6.25 -2.56
N LEU A 136 5.39 -7.04 -3.43
CA LEU A 136 5.16 -6.99 -4.87
C LEU A 136 3.83 -7.62 -5.28
N ILE A 137 3.37 -8.68 -4.62
CA ILE A 137 2.02 -9.25 -4.86
C ILE A 137 0.94 -8.21 -4.55
N ASN A 138 1.10 -7.46 -3.44
CA ASN A 138 0.18 -6.37 -3.05
C ASN A 138 0.37 -5.08 -3.86
N ARG A 139 1.34 -5.09 -4.80
CA ARG A 139 1.67 -3.95 -5.65
C ARG A 139 1.94 -2.67 -4.86
N PHE A 140 2.65 -2.78 -3.72
CA PHE A 140 3.18 -1.62 -2.99
C PHE A 140 4.36 -0.98 -3.71
N TYR A 141 5.01 -1.73 -4.60
CA TYR A 141 6.11 -1.28 -5.44
C TYR A 141 5.93 -1.81 -6.86
N GLU A 142 6.42 -1.06 -7.84
CA GLU A 142 6.44 -1.50 -9.24
C GLU A 142 7.75 -2.24 -9.54
N ILE A 143 7.67 -3.31 -10.33
CA ILE A 143 8.84 -4.11 -10.72
C ILE A 143 9.65 -3.39 -11.81
N GLU A 144 10.97 -3.64 -11.85
CA GLU A 144 11.84 -3.08 -12.91
C GLU A 144 11.67 -3.83 -14.24
N SER A 145 11.58 -5.15 -14.18
CA SER A 145 11.33 -6.00 -15.34
C SER A 145 10.70 -7.33 -14.95
N GLY A 146 10.22 -8.05 -15.95
CA GLY A 146 9.46 -9.27 -15.77
C GLY A 146 7.96 -9.01 -15.70
N ARG A 147 7.23 -9.98 -15.16
CA ARG A 147 5.77 -9.95 -15.07
C ARG A 147 5.31 -10.66 -13.81
N ILE A 148 4.27 -10.10 -13.19
CA ILE A 148 3.53 -10.76 -12.10
C ILE A 148 2.09 -10.86 -12.56
N THR A 149 1.52 -12.07 -12.51
CA THR A 149 0.11 -12.28 -12.85
C THR A 149 -0.67 -12.82 -11.67
N TYR A 150 -1.93 -12.43 -11.60
CA TYR A 150 -2.92 -12.95 -10.68
C TYR A 150 -4.12 -13.45 -11.48
N ASP A 151 -4.42 -14.75 -11.39
CA ASP A 151 -5.41 -15.45 -12.23
C ASP A 151 -5.20 -15.21 -13.74
N GLY A 152 -3.94 -15.15 -14.18
CA GLY A 152 -3.56 -14.90 -15.56
C GLY A 152 -3.59 -13.44 -16.01
N ILE A 153 -4.04 -12.51 -15.16
CA ILE A 153 -4.09 -11.08 -15.41
C ILE A 153 -2.83 -10.43 -14.86
N ASP A 154 -2.19 -9.55 -15.61
CA ASP A 154 -1.06 -8.75 -15.09
C ASP A 154 -1.54 -7.85 -13.95
N ILE A 155 -0.87 -7.90 -12.80
CA ILE A 155 -1.28 -7.11 -11.63
C ILE A 155 -1.28 -5.61 -11.90
N ARG A 156 -0.56 -5.13 -12.92
CA ARG A 156 -0.54 -3.73 -13.35
C ARG A 156 -1.84 -3.29 -14.02
N GLU A 157 -2.60 -4.25 -14.58
CA GLU A 157 -3.91 -4.02 -15.18
C GLU A 157 -5.04 -4.01 -14.13
N ILE A 158 -4.81 -4.59 -12.97
CA ILE A 158 -5.79 -4.65 -11.88
C ILE A 158 -5.74 -3.36 -11.07
N LYS A 159 -6.89 -2.80 -10.69
CA LYS A 159 -6.96 -1.70 -9.74
C LYS A 159 -6.34 -2.09 -8.41
N LYS A 160 -5.45 -1.25 -7.88
CA LYS A 160 -4.69 -1.53 -6.64
C LYS A 160 -5.60 -1.82 -5.45
N ASP A 161 -6.67 -1.06 -5.29
CA ASP A 161 -7.63 -1.27 -4.21
C ASP A 161 -8.33 -2.62 -4.33
N ASP A 162 -8.75 -3.00 -5.54
CA ASP A 162 -9.41 -4.28 -5.79
C ASP A 162 -8.44 -5.46 -5.65
N LEU A 163 -7.19 -5.30 -6.09
CA LEU A 163 -6.13 -6.28 -5.87
C LEU A 163 -5.92 -6.54 -4.38
N ARG A 164 -5.76 -5.49 -3.59
CA ARG A 164 -5.56 -5.57 -2.14
C ARG A 164 -6.79 -6.11 -1.40
N ARG A 165 -7.99 -5.78 -1.85
CA ARG A 165 -9.25 -6.33 -1.30
C ARG A 165 -9.43 -7.82 -1.56
N SER A 166 -8.83 -8.36 -2.61
CA SER A 166 -8.87 -9.79 -2.92
C SER A 166 -7.97 -10.65 -2.03
N MET A 167 -7.09 -10.03 -1.25
CA MET A 167 -6.08 -10.69 -0.43
C MET A 167 -6.14 -10.21 1.01
N ALA A 168 -5.72 -11.07 1.95
CA ALA A 168 -5.48 -10.68 3.34
C ALA A 168 -3.98 -10.83 3.66
N MET A 169 -3.40 -9.81 4.27
CA MET A 169 -2.01 -9.82 4.70
C MET A 169 -1.93 -9.81 6.22
N VAL A 170 -1.23 -10.79 6.79
CA VAL A 170 -0.91 -10.83 8.23
C VAL A 170 0.55 -10.41 8.40
N ILE A 171 0.77 -9.28 9.04
CA ILE A 171 2.12 -8.77 9.35
C ILE A 171 2.57 -9.24 10.72
N GLN A 172 3.90 -9.29 10.91
CA GLN A 172 4.51 -9.82 12.13
C GLN A 172 4.17 -8.99 13.37
N ASP A 173 4.14 -7.66 13.23
CA ASP A 173 3.79 -6.71 14.29
C ASP A 173 2.41 -6.09 14.00
N THR A 174 1.35 -6.84 14.30
CA THR A 174 -0.02 -6.36 14.10
C THR A 174 -0.42 -5.51 15.31
N HIS A 175 -0.44 -4.20 15.16
CA HIS A 175 -1.08 -3.30 16.10
C HIS A 175 -2.56 -3.16 15.71
N LEU A 176 -3.44 -3.61 16.60
CA LEU A 176 -4.88 -3.34 16.51
C LEU A 176 -5.14 -2.00 17.21
N PHE A 177 -5.69 -1.05 16.46
CA PHE A 177 -6.16 0.24 17.00
C PHE A 177 -7.63 0.14 17.40
#